data_255d1a9ffd04f74003519c1c935cd77d
#
_entry.id   255d1a9ffd04f74003519c1c935cd77d
#
_cell.length_a   1.000
_cell.length_b   1.000
_cell.length_c   1.000
_cell.angle_alpha   90.00
_cell.angle_beta   90.00
_cell.angle_gamma   90.00
#
_symmetry.space_group_name_H-M   'P 1'
#
loop_
_entity.id
_entity.type
_entity.pdbx_description
1 polymer ?
#
loop_
_entity_poly.entity_id
_entity_poly.type
_entity_poly.pdbx_seq_one_letter_code
_entity_poly.pdbx_strand_id
1 'polypeptide(L)'
;MSVDRKQAQNIASVLSEGLPYIQRFYGKTIVIKYGGAAMCKTSLKEGFARDIALMKLVGMNPVIVHGGGPQIGSELKSAGIKTSFISGFRVTDRKTMKIVRRVLGQEINKEIVGLIKGFGAEAFAMTRYNKNIIRSSKLKLNEGKDLGLVGKVESIQNKEIKKKIDKGVIPVISPLGFNRKGECLNINADLVAGKIASSLKSEILILLTDVEGIQEKKGKLISKINKKEAKVS
;
A
#
# COMPACT_ATOMS: atom_id res chain seq x y z
N MET A 1 32.61 15.51 -4.55
CA MET A 1 32.93 14.07 -4.39
C MET A 1 33.63 13.64 -5.67
N SER A 2 34.90 13.25 -5.60
CA SER A 2 35.61 12.69 -6.75
C SER A 2 35.21 11.21 -6.87
N VAL A 3 34.55 10.87 -7.93
CA VAL A 3 34.20 9.49 -8.28
C VAL A 3 35.33 8.94 -9.13
N ASP A 4 35.89 7.78 -8.78
CA ASP A 4 36.92 7.16 -9.61
C ASP A 4 36.33 6.65 -10.94
N ARG A 5 37.21 6.39 -11.93
CA ARG A 5 36.79 5.99 -13.27
C ARG A 5 35.93 4.71 -13.28
N LYS A 6 36.24 3.72 -12.44
CA LYS A 6 35.51 2.45 -12.36
C LYS A 6 34.14 2.66 -11.74
N GLN A 7 34.04 3.49 -10.71
CA GLN A 7 32.77 3.87 -10.11
C GLN A 7 31.88 4.63 -11.09
N ALA A 8 32.45 5.59 -11.85
CA ALA A 8 31.72 6.35 -12.87
C ALA A 8 31.16 5.42 -13.98
N GLN A 9 31.97 4.46 -14.44
CA GLN A 9 31.54 3.47 -15.43
C GLN A 9 30.41 2.58 -14.90
N ASN A 10 30.50 2.11 -13.65
CA ASN A 10 29.43 1.30 -13.03
C ASN A 10 28.12 2.08 -12.90
N ILE A 11 28.18 3.35 -12.47
CA ILE A 11 27.01 4.22 -12.39
C ILE A 11 26.37 4.41 -13.78
N ALA A 12 27.19 4.70 -14.79
CA ALA A 12 26.70 4.87 -16.17
C ALA A 12 26.05 3.59 -16.72
N SER A 13 26.63 2.41 -16.44
CA SER A 13 26.07 1.10 -16.84
C SER A 13 24.68 0.89 -16.19
N VAL A 14 24.57 1.06 -14.88
CA VAL A 14 23.30 0.89 -14.16
C VAL A 14 22.22 1.84 -14.67
N LEU A 15 22.56 3.10 -14.95
CA LEU A 15 21.61 4.08 -15.50
C LEU A 15 21.18 3.69 -16.92
N SER A 16 22.11 3.20 -17.75
CA SER A 16 21.81 2.74 -19.13
C SER A 16 20.91 1.51 -19.12
N GLU A 17 21.16 0.56 -18.20
CA GLU A 17 20.29 -0.62 -18.03
C GLU A 17 18.90 -0.25 -17.49
N GLY A 18 18.80 0.80 -16.70
CA GLY A 18 17.52 1.32 -16.18
C GLY A 18 16.68 2.06 -17.24
N LEU A 19 17.32 2.61 -18.27
CA LEU A 19 16.66 3.49 -19.24
C LEU A 19 15.43 2.86 -19.95
N PRO A 20 15.46 1.60 -20.44
CA PRO A 20 14.28 0.97 -21.05
C PRO A 20 13.08 0.86 -20.11
N TYR A 21 13.33 0.64 -18.81
CA TYR A 21 12.27 0.59 -17.80
C TYR A 21 11.68 1.97 -17.53
N ILE A 22 12.54 2.99 -17.43
CA ILE A 22 12.09 4.39 -17.28
C ILE A 22 11.22 4.78 -18.47
N GLN A 23 11.66 4.52 -19.70
CA GLN A 23 10.89 4.81 -20.91
C GLN A 23 9.54 4.06 -20.94
N ARG A 24 9.55 2.77 -20.60
CA ARG A 24 8.34 1.94 -20.54
C ARG A 24 7.29 2.45 -19.56
N PHE A 25 7.73 2.91 -18.39
CA PHE A 25 6.84 3.31 -17.31
C PHE A 25 6.63 4.82 -17.20
N TYR A 26 7.24 5.62 -18.06
CA TYR A 26 7.02 7.07 -18.10
C TYR A 26 5.54 7.38 -18.32
N GLY A 27 4.98 8.27 -17.47
CA GLY A 27 3.57 8.64 -17.49
C GLY A 27 2.61 7.56 -16.99
N LYS A 28 3.08 6.32 -16.70
CA LYS A 28 2.22 5.21 -16.27
C LYS A 28 1.92 5.28 -14.78
N THR A 29 0.70 4.88 -14.41
CA THR A 29 0.31 4.72 -13.01
C THR A 29 0.79 3.36 -12.51
N ILE A 30 1.49 3.37 -11.37
CA ILE A 30 2.01 2.19 -10.68
C ILE A 30 1.42 2.20 -9.28
N VAL A 31 0.64 1.18 -8.93
CA VAL A 31 0.11 1.03 -7.58
C VAL A 31 1.06 0.18 -6.76
N ILE A 32 1.43 0.66 -5.58
CA ILE A 32 2.37 -0.02 -4.70
C ILE A 32 1.72 -0.23 -3.34
N LYS A 33 1.56 -1.49 -2.96
CA LYS A 33 1.18 -1.83 -1.59
C LYS A 33 2.43 -1.88 -0.73
N TYR A 34 2.46 -1.05 0.30
CA TYR A 34 3.57 -0.95 1.25
C TYR A 34 3.15 -1.48 2.62
N GLY A 35 3.86 -2.49 3.13
CA GLY A 35 3.48 -3.13 4.40
C GLY A 35 4.54 -4.12 4.91
N GLY A 36 4.19 -4.85 5.95
CA GLY A 36 5.04 -5.88 6.54
C GLY A 36 6.31 -5.34 7.19
N ALA A 37 7.38 -6.14 7.16
CA ALA A 37 8.67 -5.82 7.75
C ALA A 37 9.33 -4.57 7.17
N ALA A 38 9.02 -4.20 5.92
CA ALA A 38 9.53 -2.98 5.29
C ALA A 38 9.12 -1.70 6.03
N MET A 39 8.08 -1.76 6.86
CA MET A 39 7.61 -0.63 7.67
C MET A 39 8.18 -0.59 9.09
N CYS A 40 9.06 -1.53 9.47
CA CYS A 40 9.51 -1.68 10.85
C CYS A 40 10.88 -1.01 11.11
N LYS A 41 11.77 -1.00 10.11
CA LYS A 41 13.14 -0.47 10.24
C LYS A 41 13.24 0.90 9.57
N THR A 42 13.85 1.88 10.23
CA THR A 42 14.04 3.25 9.71
C THR A 42 14.73 3.26 8.35
N SER A 43 15.82 2.50 8.20
CA SER A 43 16.55 2.42 6.93
C SER A 43 15.72 1.89 5.77
N LEU A 44 14.78 0.94 6.02
CA LEU A 44 13.87 0.43 5.00
C LEU A 44 12.79 1.45 4.65
N LYS A 45 12.30 2.21 5.63
CA LYS A 45 11.32 3.29 5.41
C LYS A 45 11.92 4.40 4.56
N GLU A 46 13.14 4.83 4.88
CA GLU A 46 13.88 5.86 4.12
C GLU A 46 14.22 5.36 2.70
N GLY A 47 14.68 4.11 2.57
CA GLY A 47 14.92 3.48 1.27
C GLY A 47 13.66 3.49 0.40
N PHE A 48 12.54 3.02 0.94
CA PHE A 48 11.25 3.04 0.25
C PHE A 48 10.86 4.46 -0.19
N ALA A 49 10.93 5.45 0.72
CA ALA A 49 10.54 6.82 0.40
C ALA A 49 11.42 7.44 -0.69
N ARG A 50 12.73 7.18 -0.66
CA ARG A 50 13.68 7.60 -1.70
C ARG A 50 13.34 6.97 -3.05
N ASP A 51 13.05 5.67 -3.08
CA ASP A 51 12.72 4.96 -4.32
C ASP A 51 11.41 5.47 -4.92
N ILE A 52 10.39 5.75 -4.09
CA ILE A 52 9.14 6.37 -4.53
C ILE A 52 9.36 7.79 -5.08
N ALA A 53 10.19 8.59 -4.41
CA ALA A 53 10.55 9.92 -4.90
C ALA A 53 11.29 9.84 -6.25
N LEU A 54 12.21 8.89 -6.39
CA LEU A 54 12.92 8.63 -7.66
C LEU A 54 11.94 8.22 -8.76
N MET A 55 11.01 7.30 -8.51
CA MET A 55 9.98 6.91 -9.48
C MET A 55 9.20 8.15 -9.98
N LYS A 56 8.83 9.04 -9.07
CA LYS A 56 8.13 10.29 -9.44
C LYS A 56 9.01 11.22 -10.26
N LEU A 57 10.27 11.37 -9.88
CA LEU A 57 11.26 12.22 -10.57
C LEU A 57 11.49 11.78 -12.03
N VAL A 58 11.53 10.47 -12.27
CA VAL A 58 11.70 9.92 -13.64
C VAL A 58 10.39 9.82 -14.44
N GLY A 59 9.33 10.49 -13.98
CA GLY A 59 8.07 10.65 -14.73
C GLY A 59 7.03 9.56 -14.53
N MET A 60 7.24 8.61 -13.62
CA MET A 60 6.21 7.63 -13.24
C MET A 60 5.16 8.24 -12.29
N ASN A 61 4.00 7.63 -12.19
CA ASN A 61 2.93 8.04 -11.29
C ASN A 61 2.66 6.99 -10.20
N PRO A 62 3.48 6.94 -9.13
CA PRO A 62 3.27 6.03 -8.03
C PRO A 62 2.03 6.40 -7.21
N VAL A 63 1.26 5.39 -6.81
CA VAL A 63 0.11 5.47 -5.89
C VAL A 63 0.36 4.47 -4.79
N ILE A 64 0.44 4.95 -3.55
CA ILE A 64 0.80 4.12 -2.41
C ILE A 64 -0.45 3.70 -1.65
N VAL A 65 -0.56 2.40 -1.35
CA VAL A 65 -1.53 1.86 -0.39
C VAL A 65 -0.74 1.21 0.74
N HIS A 66 -0.85 1.74 1.95
CA HIS A 66 -0.07 1.19 3.04
C HIS A 66 -0.85 0.23 3.93
N GLY A 67 -0.15 -0.73 4.54
CA GLY A 67 -0.64 -1.54 5.64
C GLY A 67 -0.35 -0.91 7.01
N GLY A 68 -0.23 -1.74 8.03
CA GLY A 68 0.08 -1.32 9.40
C GLY A 68 -0.22 -2.39 10.44
N GLY A 69 -0.23 -3.66 10.03
CA GLY A 69 -0.52 -4.80 10.90
C GLY A 69 0.35 -4.85 12.16
N PRO A 70 1.69 -4.78 12.04
CA PRO A 70 2.61 -4.77 13.18
C PRO A 70 2.35 -3.60 14.14
N GLN A 71 2.19 -2.37 13.61
CA GLN A 71 1.96 -1.17 14.41
C GLN A 71 0.61 -1.23 15.16
N ILE A 72 -0.45 -1.67 14.48
CA ILE A 72 -1.75 -1.91 15.12
C ILE A 72 -1.61 -2.96 16.22
N GLY A 73 -0.88 -4.05 15.97
CA GLY A 73 -0.64 -5.12 16.94
C GLY A 73 0.07 -4.61 18.20
N SER A 74 1.13 -3.80 18.02
CA SER A 74 1.86 -3.16 19.11
C SER A 74 0.96 -2.25 19.96
N GLU A 75 0.18 -1.39 19.31
CA GLU A 75 -0.73 -0.46 19.99
C GLU A 75 -1.86 -1.17 20.76
N LEU A 76 -2.42 -2.23 20.18
CA LEU A 76 -3.43 -3.06 20.86
C LEU A 76 -2.84 -3.74 22.10
N LYS A 77 -1.62 -4.29 21.97
CA LYS A 77 -0.89 -4.90 23.10
C LYS A 77 -0.64 -3.88 24.22
N SER A 78 -0.17 -2.69 23.88
CA SER A 78 0.06 -1.59 24.84
C SER A 78 -1.23 -1.14 25.54
N ALA A 79 -2.37 -1.21 24.83
CA ALA A 79 -3.68 -0.90 25.38
C ALA A 79 -4.35 -2.06 26.14
N GLY A 80 -3.69 -3.22 26.28
CA GLY A 80 -4.25 -4.40 26.94
C GLY A 80 -5.41 -5.06 26.14
N ILE A 81 -5.53 -4.76 24.84
CA ILE A 81 -6.62 -5.29 24.01
C ILE A 81 -6.13 -6.54 23.27
N LYS A 82 -6.79 -7.67 23.55
CA LYS A 82 -6.52 -8.92 22.83
C LYS A 82 -6.94 -8.79 21.38
N THR A 83 -6.11 -9.30 20.48
CA THR A 83 -6.40 -9.32 19.03
C THR A 83 -6.48 -10.76 18.54
N SER A 84 -7.39 -11.02 17.61
CA SER A 84 -7.52 -12.31 16.95
C SER A 84 -7.66 -12.13 15.45
N PHE A 85 -7.37 -13.19 14.71
CA PHE A 85 -7.50 -13.23 13.27
C PHE A 85 -8.39 -14.40 12.86
N ILE A 86 -9.26 -14.19 11.90
CA ILE A 86 -10.09 -15.22 11.29
C ILE A 86 -9.89 -15.11 9.78
N SER A 87 -9.45 -16.21 9.15
CA SER A 87 -9.17 -16.25 7.70
C SER A 87 -8.28 -15.09 7.20
N GLY A 88 -7.25 -14.71 7.99
CA GLY A 88 -6.33 -13.62 7.66
C GLY A 88 -6.87 -12.21 7.93
N PHE A 89 -8.10 -12.05 8.40
CA PHE A 89 -8.68 -10.76 8.77
C PHE A 89 -8.61 -10.55 10.28
N ARG A 90 -8.15 -9.37 10.70
CA ARG A 90 -8.15 -8.98 12.12
C ARG A 90 -9.57 -8.72 12.57
N VAL A 91 -10.07 -9.49 13.53
CA VAL A 91 -11.35 -9.20 14.19
C VAL A 91 -11.27 -7.80 14.79
N THR A 92 -12.20 -6.95 14.42
CA THR A 92 -12.13 -5.51 14.70
C THR A 92 -13.41 -5.03 15.36
N ASP A 93 -13.45 -5.07 16.68
CA ASP A 93 -14.53 -4.48 17.46
C ASP A 93 -14.43 -2.94 17.51
N ARG A 94 -15.34 -2.28 18.19
CA ARG A 94 -15.33 -0.80 18.31
C ARG A 94 -14.10 -0.25 19.01
N LYS A 95 -13.54 -0.97 20.03
CA LYS A 95 -12.33 -0.54 20.74
C LYS A 95 -11.11 -0.67 19.85
N THR A 96 -10.95 -1.82 19.22
CA THR A 96 -9.91 -2.08 18.19
C THR A 96 -9.99 -1.06 17.07
N MET A 97 -11.17 -0.75 16.56
CA MET A 97 -11.34 0.19 15.45
C MET A 97 -10.88 1.61 15.78
N LYS A 98 -10.99 2.06 17.02
CA LYS A 98 -10.43 3.36 17.45
C LYS A 98 -8.91 3.41 17.23
N ILE A 99 -8.21 2.36 17.62
CA ILE A 99 -6.74 2.24 17.45
C ILE A 99 -6.40 2.12 15.97
N VAL A 100 -7.07 1.23 15.24
CA VAL A 100 -6.87 1.05 13.79
C VAL A 100 -7.00 2.39 13.03
N ARG A 101 -8.02 3.18 13.34
CA ARG A 101 -8.22 4.50 12.70
C ARG A 101 -7.11 5.49 13.01
N ARG A 102 -6.62 5.53 14.26
CA ARG A 102 -5.52 6.40 14.65
C ARG A 102 -4.24 5.98 13.96
N VAL A 103 -3.88 4.71 14.07
CA VAL A 103 -2.64 4.17 13.51
C VAL A 103 -2.61 4.30 11.99
N LEU A 104 -3.62 3.80 11.27
CA LEU A 104 -3.64 3.83 9.81
C LEU A 104 -3.94 5.22 9.25
N GLY A 105 -4.88 5.94 9.84
CA GLY A 105 -5.37 7.19 9.27
C GLY A 105 -4.59 8.44 9.67
N GLN A 106 -3.77 8.38 10.71
CA GLN A 106 -3.05 9.54 11.22
C GLN A 106 -1.54 9.29 11.32
N GLU A 107 -1.10 8.22 11.98
CA GLU A 107 0.31 8.00 12.29
C GLU A 107 1.08 7.53 11.06
N ILE A 108 0.80 6.32 10.58
CA ILE A 108 1.53 5.71 9.45
C ILE A 108 1.39 6.56 8.18
N ASN A 109 0.19 7.00 7.88
CA ASN A 109 -0.04 7.74 6.65
C ASN A 109 0.74 9.06 6.61
N LYS A 110 0.75 9.80 7.73
CA LYS A 110 1.53 11.04 7.87
C LYS A 110 3.03 10.80 7.84
N GLU A 111 3.50 9.72 8.48
CA GLU A 111 4.91 9.33 8.46
C GLU A 111 5.38 9.08 7.01
N ILE A 112 4.65 8.27 6.25
CA ILE A 112 5.00 7.98 4.84
C ILE A 112 5.03 9.25 4.00
N VAL A 113 4.03 10.11 4.14
CA VAL A 113 3.97 11.39 3.42
C VAL A 113 5.16 12.27 3.79
N GLY A 114 5.50 12.36 5.08
CA GLY A 114 6.65 13.13 5.56
C GLY A 114 7.97 12.65 5.00
N LEU A 115 8.18 11.32 5.01
CA LEU A 115 9.39 10.71 4.45
C LEU A 115 9.53 10.97 2.95
N ILE A 116 8.47 10.77 2.16
CA ILE A 116 8.49 11.03 0.71
C ILE A 116 8.81 12.52 0.43
N LYS A 117 8.21 13.44 1.18
CA LYS A 117 8.50 14.87 1.07
C LYS A 117 9.93 15.21 1.45
N GLY A 118 10.50 14.55 2.43
CA GLY A 118 11.89 14.69 2.81
C GLY A 118 12.89 14.35 1.68
N PHE A 119 12.48 13.52 0.72
CA PHE A 119 13.23 13.22 -0.50
C PHE A 119 12.82 14.06 -1.72
N GLY A 120 12.11 15.18 -1.51
CA GLY A 120 11.84 16.17 -2.54
C GLY A 120 10.64 15.88 -3.45
N ALA A 121 9.82 14.87 -3.18
CA ALA A 121 8.63 14.59 -3.94
C ALA A 121 7.36 15.03 -3.18
N GLU A 122 6.39 15.65 -3.89
CA GLU A 122 5.12 16.01 -3.28
C GLU A 122 4.23 14.77 -3.07
N ALA A 123 3.77 14.59 -1.83
CA ALA A 123 2.87 13.50 -1.44
C ALA A 123 1.68 14.01 -0.63
N PHE A 124 0.55 13.31 -0.72
CA PHE A 124 -0.69 13.69 -0.07
C PHE A 124 -1.35 12.52 0.65
N ALA A 125 -1.66 12.73 1.94
CA ALA A 125 -2.37 11.79 2.79
C ALA A 125 -3.83 11.66 2.35
N MET A 126 -4.20 10.55 1.72
CA MET A 126 -5.59 10.23 1.40
C MET A 126 -6.19 9.35 2.49
N THR A 127 -6.68 10.02 3.51
CA THR A 127 -7.32 9.39 4.66
C THR A 127 -8.79 9.77 4.73
N ARG A 128 -9.49 9.21 5.70
CA ARG A 128 -10.88 9.56 6.02
C ARG A 128 -11.16 11.08 6.07
N TYR A 129 -10.21 11.86 6.57
CA TYR A 129 -10.38 13.29 6.79
C TYR A 129 -10.35 14.11 5.50
N ASN A 130 -9.84 13.52 4.43
CA ASN A 130 -9.60 14.23 3.17
C ASN A 130 -10.54 13.87 2.04
N LYS A 131 -11.32 12.82 2.15
CA LYS A 131 -12.46 12.38 1.31
C LYS A 131 -12.60 10.86 1.32
N ASN A 132 -13.83 10.40 1.33
CA ASN A 132 -14.21 8.98 1.24
C ASN A 132 -13.89 8.42 -0.14
N ILE A 133 -12.65 8.01 -0.38
CA ILE A 133 -12.27 7.39 -1.66
C ILE A 133 -12.63 5.91 -1.73
N ILE A 134 -12.81 5.24 -0.59
CA ILE A 134 -13.13 3.82 -0.51
C ILE A 134 -14.55 3.64 0.05
N ARG A 135 -15.51 3.36 -0.83
CA ARG A 135 -16.83 2.88 -0.40
C ARG A 135 -16.73 1.40 -0.07
N SER A 136 -17.31 1.00 1.04
CA SER A 136 -17.21 -0.36 1.56
C SER A 136 -18.49 -0.83 2.22
N SER A 137 -18.62 -2.15 2.37
CA SER A 137 -19.63 -2.80 3.19
C SER A 137 -18.94 -3.74 4.19
N LYS A 138 -19.66 -4.16 5.23
CA LYS A 138 -19.12 -5.15 6.17
C LYS A 138 -18.83 -6.46 5.44
N LEU A 139 -17.65 -7.02 5.73
CA LEU A 139 -17.26 -8.34 5.24
C LEU A 139 -18.02 -9.40 6.05
N LYS A 140 -18.71 -10.29 5.35
CA LYS A 140 -19.35 -11.48 5.93
C LYS A 140 -18.58 -12.71 5.44
N LEU A 141 -18.19 -13.58 6.35
CA LEU A 141 -17.63 -14.89 6.02
C LEU A 141 -18.79 -15.91 5.91
N ASN A 142 -18.60 -16.91 5.05
CA ASN A 142 -19.61 -17.97 4.81
C ASN A 142 -19.91 -18.82 6.07
N GLU A 143 -18.99 -18.82 7.04
CA GLU A 143 -19.09 -19.60 8.29
C GLU A 143 -19.85 -18.88 9.42
N GLY A 144 -20.52 -17.74 9.15
CA GLY A 144 -21.28 -16.98 10.15
C GLY A 144 -20.44 -16.29 11.24
N LYS A 145 -19.10 -16.34 11.17
CA LYS A 145 -18.22 -15.68 12.14
C LYS A 145 -18.28 -14.16 11.97
N ASP A 146 -18.55 -13.45 13.06
CA ASP A 146 -18.55 -11.98 13.07
C ASP A 146 -17.13 -11.42 13.16
N LEU A 147 -16.74 -10.68 12.15
CA LEU A 147 -15.46 -9.95 12.10
C LEU A 147 -15.54 -8.54 12.68
N GLY A 148 -16.72 -8.09 13.10
CA GLY A 148 -16.97 -6.73 13.59
C GLY A 148 -16.91 -5.68 12.48
N LEU A 149 -16.03 -4.69 12.64
CA LEU A 149 -15.87 -3.56 11.72
C LEU A 149 -14.83 -3.84 10.63
N VAL A 150 -14.83 -5.05 10.09
CA VAL A 150 -14.03 -5.42 8.91
C VAL A 150 -14.86 -5.18 7.65
N GLY A 151 -14.22 -4.62 6.62
CA GLY A 151 -14.87 -4.24 5.38
C GLY A 151 -14.36 -4.94 4.14
N LYS A 152 -15.21 -4.97 3.11
CA LYS A 152 -14.83 -5.24 1.72
C LYS A 152 -15.06 -3.99 0.88
N VAL A 153 -14.20 -3.79 -0.12
CA VAL A 153 -14.30 -2.65 -1.04
C VAL A 153 -15.48 -2.87 -1.99
N GLU A 154 -16.40 -1.93 -2.02
CA GLU A 154 -17.50 -1.89 -2.99
C GLU A 154 -17.11 -1.10 -4.24
N SER A 155 -16.57 0.12 -4.04
CA SER A 155 -16.10 0.97 -5.13
C SER A 155 -15.00 1.92 -4.68
N ILE A 156 -14.20 2.38 -5.65
CA ILE A 156 -13.16 3.39 -5.47
C ILE A 156 -13.56 4.66 -6.22
N GLN A 157 -13.51 5.81 -5.54
CA GLN A 157 -13.70 7.11 -6.15
C GLN A 157 -12.39 7.60 -6.78
N ASN A 158 -12.02 7.03 -7.92
CA ASN A 158 -10.74 7.23 -8.59
C ASN A 158 -10.52 8.68 -9.08
N LYS A 159 -11.58 9.47 -9.26
CA LYS A 159 -11.48 10.89 -9.68
C LYS A 159 -10.60 11.72 -8.74
N GLU A 160 -10.72 11.49 -7.43
CA GLU A 160 -9.92 12.22 -6.45
C GLU A 160 -8.44 11.78 -6.46
N ILE A 161 -8.20 10.48 -6.70
CA ILE A 161 -6.82 9.96 -6.85
C ILE A 161 -6.19 10.56 -8.11
N LYS A 162 -6.89 10.51 -9.25
CA LYS A 162 -6.43 11.07 -10.53
C LYS A 162 -6.10 12.55 -10.41
N LYS A 163 -6.95 13.35 -9.76
CA LYS A 163 -6.68 14.78 -9.53
C LYS A 163 -5.35 15.04 -8.80
N LYS A 164 -4.90 14.13 -7.93
CA LYS A 164 -3.60 14.25 -7.28
C LYS A 164 -2.47 13.88 -8.23
N ILE A 165 -2.62 12.78 -8.96
CA ILE A 165 -1.67 12.34 -9.98
C ILE A 165 -1.44 13.44 -11.02
N ASP A 166 -2.51 14.02 -11.54
CA ASP A 166 -2.47 15.08 -12.57
C ASP A 166 -1.77 16.37 -12.08
N LYS A 167 -1.77 16.60 -10.76
CA LYS A 167 -1.02 17.68 -10.10
C LYS A 167 0.43 17.32 -9.74
N GLY A 168 0.91 16.17 -10.17
CA GLY A 168 2.24 15.69 -9.83
C GLY A 168 2.41 15.21 -8.39
N VAL A 169 1.32 15.06 -7.62
CA VAL A 169 1.34 14.69 -6.19
C VAL A 169 1.12 13.19 -6.03
N ILE A 170 1.93 12.55 -5.21
CA ILE A 170 1.86 11.12 -4.91
C ILE A 170 0.72 10.86 -3.89
N PRO A 171 -0.34 10.10 -4.26
CA PRO A 171 -1.39 9.73 -3.31
C PRO A 171 -0.91 8.63 -2.36
N VAL A 172 -1.05 8.85 -1.04
CA VAL A 172 -0.76 7.85 -0.01
C VAL A 172 -2.08 7.49 0.68
N ILE A 173 -2.56 6.26 0.48
CA ILE A 173 -3.91 5.82 0.79
C ILE A 173 -3.90 4.88 1.97
N SER A 174 -4.68 5.20 3.01
CA SER A 174 -4.94 4.27 4.12
C SER A 174 -6.06 3.28 3.77
N PRO A 175 -5.98 2.00 4.20
CA PRO A 175 -6.98 0.98 3.88
C PRO A 175 -8.22 1.07 4.81
N LEU A 176 -8.78 2.26 4.93
CA LEU A 176 -9.98 2.57 5.70
C LEU A 176 -11.13 2.92 4.76
N GLY A 177 -12.17 2.13 4.78
CA GLY A 177 -13.37 2.38 3.98
C GLY A 177 -14.55 2.85 4.82
N PHE A 178 -15.61 3.31 4.14
CA PHE A 178 -16.85 3.76 4.79
C PHE A 178 -18.06 3.10 4.15
N ASN A 179 -18.96 2.62 4.99
CA ASN A 179 -20.24 2.13 4.52
C ASN A 179 -21.25 3.28 4.32
N ARG A 180 -22.44 2.95 3.81
CA ARG A 180 -23.52 3.92 3.57
C ARG A 180 -23.99 4.65 4.83
N LYS A 181 -23.78 4.05 6.01
CA LYS A 181 -24.14 4.64 7.32
C LYS A 181 -23.02 5.53 7.90
N GLY A 182 -21.90 5.71 7.17
CA GLY A 182 -20.74 6.48 7.63
C GLY A 182 -19.87 5.74 8.63
N GLU A 183 -20.09 4.44 8.88
CA GLU A 183 -19.21 3.66 9.74
C GLU A 183 -17.89 3.39 9.02
N CYS A 184 -16.78 3.61 9.75
CA CYS A 184 -15.44 3.30 9.27
C CYS A 184 -15.16 1.80 9.41
N LEU A 185 -14.64 1.20 8.35
CA LEU A 185 -14.31 -0.22 8.29
C LEU A 185 -12.81 -0.41 8.03
N ASN A 186 -12.23 -1.37 8.73
CA ASN A 186 -10.86 -1.85 8.53
C ASN A 186 -10.83 -2.80 7.34
N ILE A 187 -10.02 -2.51 6.33
CA ILE A 187 -9.96 -3.31 5.12
C ILE A 187 -8.54 -3.85 4.94
N ASN A 188 -8.40 -5.05 4.42
CA ASN A 188 -7.11 -5.61 4.07
C ASN A 188 -6.45 -4.74 2.98
N ALA A 189 -5.19 -4.33 3.20
CA ALA A 189 -4.47 -3.41 2.34
C ALA A 189 -4.20 -3.99 0.93
N ASP A 190 -3.99 -5.30 0.81
CA ASP A 190 -3.76 -5.97 -0.48
C ASP A 190 -5.03 -5.93 -1.34
N LEU A 191 -6.19 -6.15 -0.71
CA LEU A 191 -7.49 -6.04 -1.38
C LEU A 191 -7.78 -4.59 -1.82
N VAL A 192 -7.44 -3.60 -1.00
CA VAL A 192 -7.56 -2.19 -1.36
C VAL A 192 -6.64 -1.86 -2.53
N ALA A 193 -5.37 -2.28 -2.48
CA ALA A 193 -4.41 -2.03 -3.54
C ALA A 193 -4.86 -2.65 -4.89
N GLY A 194 -5.33 -3.89 -4.87
CA GLY A 194 -5.88 -4.56 -6.06
C GLY A 194 -7.08 -3.83 -6.65
N LYS A 195 -8.01 -3.35 -5.80
CA LYS A 195 -9.18 -2.57 -6.27
C LYS A 195 -8.80 -1.20 -6.81
N ILE A 196 -7.82 -0.52 -6.20
CA ILE A 196 -7.30 0.76 -6.71
C ILE A 196 -6.58 0.55 -8.04
N ALA A 197 -5.72 -0.46 -8.14
CA ALA A 197 -5.01 -0.79 -9.38
C ALA A 197 -5.99 -1.05 -10.53
N SER A 198 -7.01 -1.86 -10.30
CA SER A 198 -8.07 -2.12 -11.27
C SER A 198 -8.84 -0.85 -11.65
N SER A 199 -9.25 -0.04 -10.66
CA SER A 199 -10.04 1.19 -10.88
C SER A 199 -9.26 2.26 -11.65
N LEU A 200 -7.96 2.38 -11.41
CA LEU A 200 -7.07 3.32 -12.11
C LEU A 200 -6.58 2.78 -13.45
N LYS A 201 -6.79 1.49 -13.74
CA LYS A 201 -6.18 0.77 -14.87
C LYS A 201 -4.65 0.94 -14.82
N SER A 202 -4.06 0.70 -13.64
CA SER A 202 -2.62 0.84 -13.47
C SER A 202 -1.85 -0.14 -14.35
N GLU A 203 -0.68 0.27 -14.80
CA GLU A 203 0.22 -0.57 -15.60
C GLU A 203 0.72 -1.77 -14.80
N ILE A 204 1.06 -1.55 -13.51
CA ILE A 204 1.53 -2.56 -12.58
C ILE A 204 0.92 -2.36 -11.20
N LEU A 205 0.72 -3.46 -10.48
CA LEU A 205 0.53 -3.53 -9.04
C LEU A 205 1.74 -4.23 -8.42
N ILE A 206 2.45 -3.54 -7.55
CA ILE A 206 3.57 -4.08 -6.77
C ILE A 206 3.09 -4.33 -5.34
N LEU A 207 3.27 -5.55 -4.85
CA LEU A 207 2.98 -5.93 -3.47
C LEU A 207 4.29 -6.13 -2.73
N LEU A 208 4.68 -5.16 -1.89
CA LEU A 208 5.83 -5.33 -1.01
C LEU A 208 5.39 -6.16 0.20
N THR A 209 6.08 -7.26 0.42
CA THR A 209 5.78 -8.26 1.44
C THR A 209 7.07 -8.79 2.04
N ASP A 210 6.97 -9.46 3.16
CA ASP A 210 8.06 -10.11 3.90
C ASP A 210 8.30 -11.58 3.47
N VAL A 211 7.58 -12.04 2.45
CA VAL A 211 7.81 -13.33 1.80
C VAL A 211 8.35 -13.14 0.39
N GLU A 212 9.10 -14.12 -0.11
CA GLU A 212 9.78 -14.05 -1.43
C GLU A 212 8.80 -13.94 -2.62
N GLY A 213 7.53 -14.31 -2.43
CA GLY A 213 6.50 -14.26 -3.45
C GLY A 213 5.39 -15.29 -3.24
N ILE A 214 4.63 -15.56 -4.29
CA ILE A 214 3.57 -16.58 -4.26
C ILE A 214 4.20 -17.95 -4.23
N GLN A 215 3.73 -18.82 -3.32
CA GLN A 215 4.24 -20.17 -3.15
C GLN A 215 3.14 -21.19 -3.45
N GLU A 216 3.55 -22.34 -4.01
CA GLU A 216 2.70 -23.52 -4.08
C GLU A 216 2.43 -24.08 -2.67
N LYS A 217 1.45 -24.98 -2.54
CA LYS A 217 1.13 -25.67 -1.26
C LYS A 217 2.34 -26.35 -0.61
N LYS A 218 3.34 -26.73 -1.39
CA LYS A 218 4.60 -27.34 -0.93
C LYS A 218 5.72 -26.33 -0.63
N GLY A 219 5.45 -25.03 -0.65
CA GLY A 219 6.42 -23.97 -0.33
C GLY A 219 7.35 -23.58 -1.48
N LYS A 220 7.17 -24.13 -2.69
CA LYS A 220 7.97 -23.75 -3.85
C LYS A 220 7.50 -22.40 -4.40
N LEU A 221 8.45 -21.50 -4.65
CA LEU A 221 8.18 -20.18 -5.21
C LEU A 221 7.64 -20.27 -6.64
N ILE A 222 6.56 -19.57 -6.91
CA ILE A 222 6.00 -19.40 -8.24
C ILE A 222 6.53 -18.10 -8.82
N SER A 223 7.46 -18.19 -9.76
CA SER A 223 8.07 -17.02 -10.40
C SER A 223 7.15 -16.32 -11.42
N LYS A 224 6.21 -17.05 -12.00
CA LYS A 224 5.25 -16.53 -12.97
C LYS A 224 3.97 -17.34 -12.93
N ILE A 225 2.84 -16.65 -12.87
CA ILE A 225 1.50 -17.25 -12.87
C ILE A 225 0.58 -16.43 -13.77
N ASN A 226 -0.22 -17.09 -14.57
CA ASN A 226 -1.21 -16.42 -15.39
C ASN A 226 -2.59 -16.35 -14.70
N LYS A 227 -3.51 -15.54 -15.26
CA LYS A 227 -4.83 -15.31 -14.66
C LYS A 227 -5.69 -16.58 -14.52
N LYS A 228 -5.50 -17.57 -15.40
CA LYS A 228 -6.27 -18.85 -15.32
C LYS A 228 -5.75 -19.68 -14.16
N GLU A 229 -4.44 -19.81 -14.04
CA GLU A 229 -3.76 -20.56 -12.97
C GLU A 229 -4.04 -19.93 -11.59
N ALA A 230 -4.01 -18.60 -11.48
CA ALA A 230 -4.30 -17.89 -10.24
C ALA A 230 -5.74 -18.05 -9.70
N LYS A 231 -6.68 -18.59 -10.50
CA LYS A 231 -8.06 -18.86 -10.07
C LYS A 231 -8.24 -20.26 -9.50
N VAL A 232 -7.29 -21.16 -9.71
CA VAL A 232 -7.35 -22.56 -9.32
C VAL A 232 -6.55 -22.81 -8.04
N SER A 233 -5.74 -21.83 -7.61
CA SER A 233 -4.95 -21.83 -6.37
C SER A 233 -5.74 -21.22 -5.23
#